data_930d5978da95203d082d5cd4dff886ee
#
_entry.id   930d5978da95203d082d5cd4dff886ee
#
_cell.length_a   1.000
_cell.length_b   1.000
_cell.length_c   1.000
_cell.angle_alpha   90.00
_cell.angle_beta   90.00
_cell.angle_gamma   90.00
#
_symmetry.space_group_name_H-M   'P 1'
#
loop_
_entity.id
_entity.type
_entity.pdbx_description
1 polymer ?
#
loop_
_entity_poly.entity_id
_entity_poly.type
_entity_poly.pdbx_seq_one_letter_code
_entity_poly.pdbx_strand_id
1 'polypeptide(L)'
;SKARDLANKGQEFEFYQVIMGGKTGKKLYDIIQDRLGKQIDENNNKLYNEDMKDTTPTVYLDMDGVLADFFGGVEKMYGVEHWKQLTNDKTKDLKKEVIDRITGTNFFATLPKFDSADSLIDTVKKFTGGNFSINTSPLRGDHENSAKYKKLWISNNIEQPDDIVVTGRKETYAKDKGTGTPNILIDDRPVNIQRWQAAGGYGILYQANRDSLDKVKKGLEGYAEIQRDQ
;
A
#
# COMPACT_ATOMS: atom_id res chain seq x y z
N SER A 1 26.54 30.79 2.02
CA SER A 1 25.85 30.36 3.24
C SER A 1 25.60 28.87 3.19
N LYS A 2 25.47 28.23 4.35
CA LYS A 2 25.23 26.77 4.45
C LYS A 2 24.05 26.30 3.59
N ALA A 3 22.97 27.07 3.50
CA ALA A 3 21.81 26.74 2.67
C ALA A 3 22.17 26.70 1.17
N ARG A 4 23.00 27.63 0.69
CA ARG A 4 23.47 27.66 -0.72
C ARG A 4 24.37 26.44 -1.00
N ASP A 5 25.23 26.09 -0.06
CA ASP A 5 26.16 24.95 -0.23
C ASP A 5 25.39 23.62 -0.27
N LEU A 6 24.34 23.47 0.55
CA LEU A 6 23.45 22.30 0.53
C LEU A 6 22.65 22.20 -0.76
N ALA A 7 22.11 23.33 -1.26
CA ALA A 7 21.40 23.36 -2.53
C ALA A 7 22.31 22.99 -3.70
N ASN A 8 23.55 23.48 -3.71
CA ASN A 8 24.56 23.16 -4.73
C ASN A 8 24.97 21.67 -4.75
N LYS A 9 24.82 20.99 -3.59
CA LYS A 9 25.10 19.56 -3.48
C LYS A 9 23.88 18.68 -3.71
N GLY A 10 22.71 19.26 -4.06
CA GLY A 10 21.47 18.52 -4.25
C GLY A 10 20.86 17.96 -2.96
N GLN A 11 21.30 18.41 -1.78
CA GLN A 11 20.83 17.91 -0.48
C GLN A 11 19.53 18.61 -0.07
N GLU A 12 18.42 18.27 -0.73
CA GLU A 12 17.11 18.92 -0.56
C GLU A 12 16.59 18.80 0.87
N PHE A 13 16.67 17.63 1.46
CA PHE A 13 16.15 17.40 2.83
C PHE A 13 16.89 18.23 3.89
N GLU A 14 18.22 18.25 3.85
CA GLU A 14 19.03 19.06 4.78
C GLU A 14 18.82 20.55 4.54
N PHE A 15 18.62 20.96 3.29
CA PHE A 15 18.28 22.33 2.94
C PHE A 15 16.99 22.80 3.64
N TYR A 16 15.94 21.99 3.61
CA TYR A 16 14.66 22.30 4.28
C TYR A 16 14.81 22.39 5.79
N GLN A 17 15.63 21.54 6.41
CA GLN A 17 15.90 21.58 7.85
C GLN A 17 16.63 22.88 8.24
N VAL A 18 17.55 23.37 7.42
CA VAL A 18 18.29 24.61 7.68
C VAL A 18 17.43 25.85 7.52
N ILE A 19 16.46 25.84 6.61
CA ILE A 19 15.62 27.01 6.28
C ILE A 19 14.33 27.09 7.09
N MET A 20 14.00 26.05 7.85
CA MET A 20 12.81 25.98 8.70
C MET A 20 11.53 26.43 7.98
N GLY A 21 10.76 25.46 7.52
CA GLY A 21 9.41 25.71 7.06
C GLY A 21 9.09 25.14 5.70
N GLY A 22 8.92 23.85 5.65
CA GLY A 22 8.28 23.05 4.62
C GLY A 22 8.06 23.74 3.25
N LYS A 23 6.91 24.35 3.05
CA LYS A 23 6.52 25.01 1.78
C LYS A 23 7.42 26.19 1.40
N THR A 24 7.91 26.96 2.38
CA THR A 24 8.78 28.13 2.14
C THR A 24 10.20 27.69 1.77
N GLY A 25 10.72 26.66 2.45
CA GLY A 25 12.01 26.07 2.14
C GLY A 25 12.03 25.47 0.74
N LYS A 26 10.98 24.74 0.35
CA LYS A 26 10.83 24.21 -1.01
C LYS A 26 10.84 25.30 -2.08
N LYS A 27 10.04 26.33 -1.90
CA LYS A 27 9.98 27.46 -2.85
C LYS A 27 11.33 28.16 -3.03
N LEU A 28 12.09 28.33 -1.94
CA LEU A 28 13.43 28.93 -2.01
C LEU A 28 14.44 27.96 -2.65
N TYR A 29 14.36 26.68 -2.37
CA TYR A 29 15.18 25.67 -3.05
C TYR A 29 14.95 25.68 -4.56
N ASP A 30 13.68 25.66 -5.00
CA ASP A 30 13.31 25.70 -6.42
C ASP A 30 13.83 26.97 -7.11
N ILE A 31 13.76 28.15 -6.45
CA ILE A 31 14.31 29.42 -6.97
C ILE A 31 15.82 29.33 -7.10
N ILE A 32 16.51 28.73 -6.13
CA ILE A 32 17.97 28.57 -6.18
C ILE A 32 18.36 27.61 -7.30
N GLN A 33 17.67 26.50 -7.45
CA GLN A 33 17.91 25.53 -8.52
C GLN A 33 17.63 26.14 -9.91
N ASP A 34 16.56 26.91 -10.11
CA ASP A 34 16.27 27.62 -11.36
C ASP A 34 17.39 28.62 -11.74
N ARG A 35 17.95 29.32 -10.75
CA ARG A 35 19.05 30.25 -10.97
C ARG A 35 20.41 29.58 -11.23
N LEU A 36 20.66 28.42 -10.60
CA LEU A 36 21.86 27.63 -10.83
C LEU A 36 21.76 26.85 -12.15
N GLY A 37 20.59 26.35 -12.50
CA GLY A 37 20.32 25.57 -13.71
C GLY A 37 20.47 26.38 -15.01
N LYS A 38 20.34 27.71 -14.93
CA LYS A 38 20.63 28.60 -16.09
C LYS A 38 22.11 28.74 -16.43
N GLN A 39 23.01 28.18 -15.61
CA GLN A 39 24.46 28.11 -15.89
C GLN A 39 24.96 26.71 -16.26
N ILE A 40 24.08 25.68 -16.22
CA ILE A 40 24.43 24.31 -16.61
C ILE A 40 23.77 24.06 -17.97
N ASP A 41 24.62 23.86 -18.97
CA ASP A 41 24.33 23.62 -20.37
C ASP A 41 23.07 22.73 -20.57
N GLU A 42 22.10 23.22 -21.37
CA GLU A 42 20.83 22.50 -21.67
C GLU A 42 21.04 21.09 -22.24
N ASN A 43 22.23 20.80 -22.77
CA ASN A 43 22.60 19.47 -23.27
C ASN A 43 22.91 18.44 -22.18
N ASN A 44 23.34 18.84 -20.97
CA ASN A 44 23.59 17.93 -19.86
C ASN A 44 22.30 17.58 -19.09
N ASN A 45 21.33 18.48 -19.04
CA ASN A 45 20.07 18.24 -18.34
C ASN A 45 19.17 17.19 -19.04
N LYS A 46 19.35 17.03 -20.36
CA LYS A 46 18.61 16.01 -21.14
C LYS A 46 19.12 14.59 -20.89
N LEU A 47 20.41 14.44 -20.61
CA LEU A 47 21.04 13.16 -20.31
C LEU A 47 20.74 12.66 -18.87
N TYR A 48 20.54 13.58 -17.90
CA TYR A 48 20.22 13.19 -16.51
C TYR A 48 18.75 12.86 -16.27
N ASN A 49 17.82 13.33 -17.11
CA ASN A 49 16.38 13.08 -16.95
C ASN A 49 15.88 11.84 -17.71
N GLU A 50 16.65 11.27 -18.63
CA GLU A 50 16.24 10.07 -19.37
C GLU A 50 16.67 8.75 -18.72
N ASP A 51 17.61 8.75 -17.75
CA ASP A 51 18.18 7.53 -17.15
C ASP A 51 17.83 7.26 -15.68
N MET A 52 17.21 8.20 -14.96
CA MET A 52 16.64 7.90 -13.65
C MET A 52 15.20 7.42 -13.82
N LYS A 53 15.01 6.19 -14.26
CA LYS A 53 13.73 5.50 -14.09
C LYS A 53 13.38 5.55 -12.61
N ASP A 54 12.21 6.09 -12.30
CA ASP A 54 11.68 6.01 -10.94
C ASP A 54 11.55 4.53 -10.56
N THR A 55 12.48 4.06 -9.74
CA THR A 55 12.52 2.67 -9.27
C THR A 55 11.78 2.47 -7.96
N THR A 56 11.06 3.50 -7.49
CA THR A 56 10.24 3.40 -6.29
C THR A 56 9.16 2.35 -6.50
N PRO A 57 9.08 1.30 -5.65
CA PRO A 57 8.07 0.27 -5.82
C PRO A 57 6.67 0.81 -5.49
N THR A 58 5.65 0.37 -6.22
CA THR A 58 4.28 0.51 -5.74
C THR A 58 4.06 -0.45 -4.59
N VAL A 59 3.57 0.06 -3.44
CA VAL A 59 3.16 -0.77 -2.30
C VAL A 59 1.66 -0.94 -2.33
N TYR A 60 1.22 -2.18 -2.50
CA TYR A 60 -0.17 -2.60 -2.49
C TYR A 60 -0.56 -3.17 -1.13
N LEU A 61 -1.67 -2.68 -0.58
CA LEU A 61 -2.29 -3.22 0.63
C LEU A 61 -3.52 -4.06 0.23
N ASP A 62 -3.69 -5.27 0.79
CA ASP A 62 -4.99 -5.92 0.76
C ASP A 62 -5.98 -5.18 1.67
N MET A 63 -7.27 -5.38 1.45
CA MET A 63 -8.32 -4.82 2.27
C MET A 63 -8.69 -5.77 3.44
N ASP A 64 -9.19 -6.96 3.11
CA ASP A 64 -9.71 -7.91 4.10
C ASP A 64 -8.57 -8.53 4.93
N GLY A 65 -8.66 -8.47 6.24
CA GLY A 65 -7.62 -9.00 7.15
C GLY A 65 -6.40 -8.10 7.33
N VAL A 66 -6.28 -7.01 6.55
CA VAL A 66 -5.18 -6.03 6.60
C VAL A 66 -5.66 -4.66 7.05
N LEU A 67 -6.71 -4.12 6.43
CA LEU A 67 -7.31 -2.83 6.74
C LEU A 67 -8.71 -2.97 7.33
N ALA A 68 -9.51 -3.91 6.80
CA ALA A 68 -10.87 -4.20 7.19
C ALA A 68 -10.98 -5.57 7.89
N ASP A 69 -11.71 -5.61 8.99
CA ASP A 69 -11.93 -6.83 9.77
C ASP A 69 -13.09 -7.65 9.20
N PHE A 70 -12.77 -8.56 8.28
CA PHE A 70 -13.74 -9.47 7.68
C PHE A 70 -14.42 -10.37 8.74
N PHE A 71 -13.64 -10.92 9.67
CA PHE A 71 -14.19 -11.81 10.70
C PHE A 71 -15.04 -11.03 11.70
N GLY A 72 -14.63 -9.85 12.13
CA GLY A 72 -15.47 -8.97 12.94
C GLY A 72 -16.78 -8.56 12.24
N GLY A 73 -16.75 -8.39 10.92
CA GLY A 73 -17.96 -8.21 10.12
C GLY A 73 -18.89 -9.42 10.14
N VAL A 74 -18.35 -10.64 10.05
CA VAL A 74 -19.11 -11.89 10.17
C VAL A 74 -19.69 -12.04 11.59
N GLU A 75 -18.90 -11.82 12.63
CA GLU A 75 -19.34 -11.85 14.03
C GLU A 75 -20.54 -10.92 14.26
N LYS A 76 -20.42 -9.68 13.78
CA LYS A 76 -21.51 -8.69 13.85
C LYS A 76 -22.77 -9.17 13.10
N MET A 77 -22.61 -9.74 11.91
CA MET A 77 -23.73 -10.22 11.09
C MET A 77 -24.49 -11.38 11.76
N TYR A 78 -23.79 -12.25 12.49
CA TYR A 78 -24.38 -13.39 13.20
C TYR A 78 -24.76 -13.07 14.65
N GLY A 79 -24.38 -11.90 15.18
CA GLY A 79 -24.62 -11.53 16.57
C GLY A 79 -23.84 -12.38 17.58
N VAL A 80 -22.63 -12.80 17.22
CA VAL A 80 -21.73 -13.60 18.07
C VAL A 80 -20.52 -12.80 18.50
N GLU A 81 -19.93 -13.12 19.65
CA GLU A 81 -18.74 -12.45 20.16
C GLU A 81 -17.45 -12.91 19.45
N HIS A 82 -17.47 -14.16 18.92
CA HIS A 82 -16.31 -14.71 18.23
C HIS A 82 -16.77 -15.71 17.16
N TRP A 83 -16.22 -15.60 15.95
CA TRP A 83 -16.54 -16.45 14.79
C TRP A 83 -16.41 -17.97 15.08
N LYS A 84 -15.52 -18.39 16.00
CA LYS A 84 -15.38 -19.79 16.43
C LYS A 84 -16.65 -20.34 17.05
N GLN A 85 -17.55 -19.51 17.60
CA GLN A 85 -18.85 -19.97 18.11
C GLN A 85 -19.71 -20.54 16.99
N LEU A 86 -19.50 -20.09 15.73
CA LEU A 86 -20.21 -20.59 14.56
C LEU A 86 -19.69 -21.94 14.07
N THR A 87 -18.49 -22.37 14.51
CA THR A 87 -17.85 -23.61 14.07
C THR A 87 -18.17 -24.81 14.93
N ASN A 88 -19.01 -24.67 15.96
CA ASN A 88 -19.32 -25.74 16.88
C ASN A 88 -20.20 -26.85 16.26
N ASP A 89 -20.94 -26.54 15.18
CA ASP A 89 -21.70 -27.53 14.42
C ASP A 89 -20.86 -28.04 13.24
N LYS A 90 -20.22 -29.20 13.39
CA LYS A 90 -19.38 -29.83 12.37
C LYS A 90 -20.12 -30.28 11.11
N THR A 91 -21.46 -30.22 11.10
CA THR A 91 -22.31 -30.62 9.96
C THR A 91 -22.53 -29.46 8.99
N LYS A 92 -22.24 -28.23 9.39
CA LYS A 92 -22.43 -27.03 8.55
C LYS A 92 -21.15 -26.66 7.81
N ASP A 93 -21.26 -26.45 6.50
CA ASP A 93 -20.22 -25.73 5.72
C ASP A 93 -20.37 -24.22 5.99
N LEU A 94 -19.81 -23.77 7.12
CA LEU A 94 -19.84 -22.37 7.56
C LEU A 94 -19.35 -21.43 6.46
N LYS A 95 -18.30 -21.84 5.73
CA LYS A 95 -17.76 -21.01 4.66
C LYS A 95 -18.79 -20.76 3.57
N LYS A 96 -19.50 -21.82 3.15
CA LYS A 96 -20.54 -21.70 2.14
C LYS A 96 -21.71 -20.84 2.65
N GLU A 97 -22.15 -21.06 3.89
CA GLU A 97 -23.24 -20.30 4.51
C GLU A 97 -22.92 -18.80 4.59
N VAL A 98 -21.69 -18.44 5.03
CA VAL A 98 -21.25 -17.05 5.07
C VAL A 98 -21.24 -16.44 3.66
N ILE A 99 -20.67 -17.13 2.67
CA ILE A 99 -20.63 -16.66 1.29
C ILE A 99 -22.03 -16.43 0.73
N ASP A 100 -22.92 -17.39 0.91
CA ASP A 100 -24.32 -17.30 0.44
C ASP A 100 -25.04 -16.10 1.08
N ARG A 101 -24.78 -15.85 2.38
CA ARG A 101 -25.41 -14.77 3.14
C ARG A 101 -24.90 -13.37 2.76
N ILE A 102 -23.65 -13.23 2.37
CA ILE A 102 -23.06 -11.92 2.01
C ILE A 102 -23.19 -11.61 0.52
N THR A 103 -23.42 -12.62 -0.33
CA THR A 103 -23.56 -12.45 -1.79
C THR A 103 -24.72 -11.51 -2.12
N GLY A 104 -24.51 -10.56 -3.01
CA GLY A 104 -25.50 -9.57 -3.44
C GLY A 104 -25.83 -8.49 -2.40
N THR A 105 -25.14 -8.47 -1.25
CA THR A 105 -25.39 -7.51 -0.17
C THR A 105 -24.33 -6.41 -0.11
N ASN A 106 -24.55 -5.42 0.77
CA ASN A 106 -23.59 -4.36 1.06
C ASN A 106 -22.57 -4.73 2.15
N PHE A 107 -22.39 -6.01 2.45
CA PHE A 107 -21.56 -6.50 3.56
C PHE A 107 -20.18 -5.85 3.60
N PHE A 108 -19.46 -5.78 2.46
CA PHE A 108 -18.11 -5.23 2.40
C PHE A 108 -18.05 -3.73 2.74
N ALA A 109 -19.13 -2.97 2.55
CA ALA A 109 -19.19 -1.57 2.96
C ALA A 109 -19.37 -1.37 4.47
N THR A 110 -19.77 -2.42 5.20
CA THR A 110 -20.10 -2.35 6.63
C THR A 110 -19.03 -2.97 7.54
N LEU A 111 -17.91 -3.43 6.96
CA LEU A 111 -16.83 -4.04 7.72
C LEU A 111 -16.20 -3.06 8.72
N PRO A 112 -15.89 -3.51 9.95
CA PRO A 112 -15.10 -2.72 10.86
C PRO A 112 -13.72 -2.42 10.27
N LYS A 113 -13.18 -1.23 10.54
CA LYS A 113 -11.78 -0.91 10.25
C LYS A 113 -10.91 -1.40 11.41
N PHE A 114 -9.74 -1.99 11.13
CA PHE A 114 -8.77 -2.29 12.17
C PHE A 114 -8.18 -1.00 12.74
N ASP A 115 -7.95 -0.96 14.04
CA ASP A 115 -7.32 0.18 14.72
C ASP A 115 -5.91 0.47 14.19
N SER A 116 -5.23 -0.55 13.69
CA SER A 116 -3.89 -0.44 13.09
C SER A 116 -3.88 0.07 11.64
N ALA A 117 -5.03 0.20 10.98
CA ALA A 117 -5.10 0.48 9.54
C ALA A 117 -4.45 1.82 9.17
N ASP A 118 -4.76 2.91 9.89
CA ASP A 118 -4.19 4.23 9.60
C ASP A 118 -2.67 4.23 9.87
N SER A 119 -2.20 3.60 10.95
CA SER A 119 -0.78 3.48 11.26
C SER A 119 -0.03 2.60 10.25
N LEU A 120 -0.68 1.61 9.65
CA LEU A 120 -0.13 0.81 8.56
C LEU A 120 0.06 1.66 7.31
N ILE A 121 -0.96 2.42 6.93
CA ILE A 121 -0.90 3.35 5.78
C ILE A 121 0.21 4.38 5.98
N ASP A 122 0.29 5.01 7.17
CA ASP A 122 1.37 5.94 7.51
C ASP A 122 2.77 5.31 7.40
N THR A 123 2.90 4.04 7.81
CA THR A 123 4.16 3.30 7.70
C THR A 123 4.56 3.11 6.24
N VAL A 124 3.62 2.73 5.39
CA VAL A 124 3.84 2.57 3.94
C VAL A 124 4.17 3.91 3.29
N LYS A 125 3.43 4.97 3.60
CA LYS A 125 3.67 6.32 3.06
C LYS A 125 5.03 6.89 3.43
N LYS A 126 5.50 6.62 4.65
CA LYS A 126 6.87 7.01 5.06
C LYS A 126 7.92 6.29 4.23
N PHE A 127 7.68 5.04 3.85
CA PHE A 127 8.59 4.27 3.01
C PHE A 127 8.59 4.73 1.55
N THR A 128 7.41 5.04 0.98
CA THR A 128 7.24 5.38 -0.44
C THR A 128 7.33 6.88 -0.75
N GLY A 129 7.49 7.73 0.26
CA GLY A 129 7.45 9.19 0.05
C GLY A 129 6.03 9.76 -0.08
N GLY A 130 5.01 9.05 0.37
CA GLY A 130 3.63 9.54 0.44
C GLY A 130 2.58 8.71 -0.29
N ASN A 131 2.98 7.68 -1.02
CA ASN A 131 2.13 6.91 -1.91
C ASN A 131 1.73 5.55 -1.31
N PHE A 132 0.54 5.07 -1.65
CA PHE A 132 0.10 3.69 -1.43
C PHE A 132 -1.04 3.33 -2.37
N SER A 133 -1.22 2.04 -2.64
CA SER A 133 -2.30 1.52 -3.47
C SER A 133 -3.00 0.35 -2.80
N ILE A 134 -4.23 0.06 -3.24
CA ILE A 134 -5.00 -1.09 -2.78
C ILE A 134 -5.02 -2.17 -3.87
N ASN A 135 -4.79 -3.43 -3.47
CA ASN A 135 -4.99 -4.58 -4.33
C ASN A 135 -5.76 -5.67 -3.58
N THR A 136 -7.07 -5.72 -3.79
CA THR A 136 -7.97 -6.62 -3.08
C THR A 136 -8.69 -7.57 -4.04
N SER A 137 -9.15 -8.73 -3.54
CA SER A 137 -9.87 -9.70 -4.34
C SER A 137 -11.39 -9.50 -4.20
N PRO A 138 -12.14 -9.57 -5.30
CA PRO A 138 -13.61 -9.61 -5.21
C PRO A 138 -14.09 -10.94 -4.65
N LEU A 139 -15.31 -10.98 -4.14
CA LEU A 139 -15.96 -12.22 -3.74
C LEU A 139 -16.23 -13.08 -4.98
N ARG A 140 -15.83 -14.35 -4.91
CA ARG A 140 -16.07 -15.31 -6.01
C ARG A 140 -17.59 -15.49 -6.21
N GLY A 141 -18.04 -15.29 -7.45
CA GLY A 141 -19.47 -15.37 -7.80
C GLY A 141 -20.26 -14.08 -7.58
N ASP A 142 -19.62 -13.03 -7.00
CA ASP A 142 -20.26 -11.73 -6.74
C ASP A 142 -19.27 -10.56 -7.03
N HIS A 143 -18.60 -10.64 -8.17
CA HIS A 143 -17.44 -9.77 -8.47
C HIS A 143 -17.81 -8.28 -8.49
N GLU A 144 -18.83 -7.91 -9.26
CA GLU A 144 -19.22 -6.51 -9.44
C GLU A 144 -19.75 -5.88 -8.15
N ASN A 145 -20.67 -6.58 -7.49
CA ASN A 145 -21.28 -6.10 -6.25
C ASN A 145 -20.25 -5.98 -5.12
N SER A 146 -19.44 -7.02 -4.89
CA SER A 146 -18.39 -6.98 -3.87
C SER A 146 -17.33 -5.92 -4.17
N ALA A 147 -16.93 -5.74 -5.43
CA ALA A 147 -15.99 -4.70 -5.84
C ALA A 147 -16.55 -3.29 -5.57
N LYS A 148 -17.83 -3.06 -5.89
CA LYS A 148 -18.51 -1.79 -5.61
C LYS A 148 -18.46 -1.45 -4.12
N TYR A 149 -18.81 -2.39 -3.25
CA TYR A 149 -18.88 -2.14 -1.81
C TYR A 149 -17.51 -2.10 -1.13
N LYS A 150 -16.51 -2.80 -1.65
CA LYS A 150 -15.11 -2.63 -1.22
C LYS A 150 -14.59 -1.23 -1.54
N LYS A 151 -14.82 -0.73 -2.76
CA LYS A 151 -14.44 0.64 -3.14
C LYS A 151 -15.16 1.68 -2.26
N LEU A 152 -16.44 1.46 -1.96
CA LEU A 152 -17.19 2.34 -1.05
C LEU A 152 -16.60 2.32 0.36
N TRP A 153 -16.24 1.14 0.87
CA TRP A 153 -15.57 1.03 2.17
C TRP A 153 -14.26 1.81 2.20
N ILE A 154 -13.41 1.64 1.18
CA ILE A 154 -12.13 2.35 1.05
C ILE A 154 -12.36 3.86 1.11
N SER A 155 -13.28 4.39 0.30
CA SER A 155 -13.54 5.83 0.25
C SER A 155 -14.08 6.42 1.55
N ASN A 156 -14.75 5.61 2.38
CA ASN A 156 -15.37 6.07 3.63
C ASN A 156 -14.49 5.90 4.86
N ASN A 157 -13.48 5.03 4.82
CA ASN A 157 -12.77 4.60 6.03
C ASN A 157 -11.29 4.93 6.04
N ILE A 158 -10.67 5.14 4.89
CA ILE A 158 -9.24 5.44 4.79
C ILE A 158 -9.01 6.64 3.87
N GLU A 159 -7.81 7.22 3.92
CA GLU A 159 -7.43 8.24 2.96
C GLU A 159 -7.41 7.68 1.53
N GLN A 160 -7.51 8.56 0.54
CA GLN A 160 -7.54 8.17 -0.87
C GLN A 160 -6.22 7.53 -1.30
N PRO A 161 -6.21 6.25 -1.71
CA PRO A 161 -5.03 5.62 -2.31
C PRO A 161 -4.79 6.13 -3.74
N ASP A 162 -3.58 5.95 -4.26
CA ASP A 162 -3.24 6.31 -5.64
C ASP A 162 -4.00 5.44 -6.66
N ASP A 163 -4.18 4.15 -6.35
CA ASP A 163 -4.95 3.23 -7.19
C ASP A 163 -5.72 2.21 -6.34
N ILE A 164 -6.86 1.75 -6.87
CA ILE A 164 -7.70 0.71 -6.27
C ILE A 164 -7.91 -0.40 -7.29
N VAL A 165 -7.13 -1.46 -7.16
CA VAL A 165 -7.24 -2.68 -7.96
C VAL A 165 -8.14 -3.70 -7.26
N VAL A 166 -9.22 -4.13 -7.93
CA VAL A 166 -10.06 -5.24 -7.45
C VAL A 166 -9.94 -6.39 -8.44
N THR A 167 -9.18 -7.42 -8.08
CA THR A 167 -8.86 -8.54 -8.99
C THR A 167 -8.66 -9.85 -8.25
N GLY A 168 -9.03 -10.95 -8.91
CA GLY A 168 -8.70 -12.31 -8.45
C GLY A 168 -7.27 -12.75 -8.81
N ARG A 169 -6.52 -11.91 -9.56
CA ARG A 169 -5.17 -12.20 -10.04
C ARG A 169 -4.22 -11.08 -9.61
N LYS A 170 -4.02 -10.93 -8.30
CA LYS A 170 -3.17 -9.89 -7.70
C LYS A 170 -1.75 -9.90 -8.28
N GLU A 171 -1.22 -11.08 -8.55
CA GLU A 171 0.12 -11.32 -9.06
C GLU A 171 0.45 -10.64 -10.40
N THR A 172 -0.57 -10.22 -11.16
CA THR A 172 -0.38 -9.47 -12.41
C THR A 172 0.18 -8.05 -12.19
N TYR A 173 0.19 -7.59 -10.93
CA TYR A 173 0.73 -6.29 -10.50
C TYR A 173 2.06 -6.43 -9.73
N ALA A 174 2.65 -7.63 -9.71
CA ALA A 174 3.85 -7.92 -8.93
C ALA A 174 5.10 -7.15 -9.38
N LYS A 175 5.10 -6.66 -10.62
CA LYS A 175 6.16 -5.80 -11.16
C LYS A 175 5.57 -4.57 -11.83
N ASP A 176 6.29 -3.47 -11.75
CA ASP A 176 6.04 -2.32 -12.59
C ASP A 176 6.25 -2.70 -14.05
N LYS A 177 5.30 -2.34 -14.93
CA LYS A 177 5.33 -2.73 -16.35
C LYS A 177 6.34 -1.95 -17.18
N GLY A 178 6.70 -0.74 -16.75
CA GLY A 178 7.64 0.13 -17.46
C GLY A 178 9.08 -0.12 -17.07
N THR A 179 9.33 -0.27 -15.77
CA THR A 179 10.67 -0.40 -15.21
C THR A 179 11.08 -1.85 -14.92
N GLY A 180 10.10 -2.75 -14.71
CA GLY A 180 10.35 -4.10 -14.22
C GLY A 180 10.63 -4.17 -12.71
N THR A 181 10.58 -3.05 -12.00
CA THR A 181 10.79 -2.97 -10.56
C THR A 181 9.81 -3.88 -9.81
N PRO A 182 10.28 -4.72 -8.88
CA PRO A 182 9.40 -5.52 -8.03
C PRO A 182 8.52 -4.63 -7.17
N ASN A 183 7.20 -4.77 -7.28
CA ASN A 183 6.24 -4.13 -6.40
C ASN A 183 6.08 -4.92 -5.09
N ILE A 184 5.57 -4.27 -4.06
CA ILE A 184 5.38 -4.86 -2.73
C ILE A 184 3.90 -5.14 -2.53
N LEU A 185 3.54 -6.33 -2.03
CA LEU A 185 2.20 -6.68 -1.57
C LEU A 185 2.23 -6.97 -0.07
N ILE A 186 1.33 -6.31 0.68
CA ILE A 186 1.04 -6.61 2.09
C ILE A 186 -0.34 -7.27 2.13
N ASP A 187 -0.39 -8.55 2.51
CA ASP A 187 -1.59 -9.39 2.40
C ASP A 187 -1.61 -10.41 3.55
N ASP A 188 -2.80 -10.76 4.04
CA ASP A 188 -2.99 -11.72 5.15
C ASP A 188 -2.94 -13.19 4.71
N ARG A 189 -3.02 -13.45 3.38
CA ARG A 189 -3.10 -14.80 2.83
C ARG A 189 -1.79 -15.29 2.26
N PRO A 190 -1.20 -16.37 2.83
CA PRO A 190 0.07 -16.93 2.34
C PRO A 190 0.05 -17.28 0.85
N VAL A 191 -1.09 -17.74 0.32
CA VAL A 191 -1.21 -18.10 -1.11
C VAL A 191 -1.08 -16.89 -2.02
N ASN A 192 -1.57 -15.70 -1.61
CA ASN A 192 -1.42 -14.48 -2.38
C ASN A 192 0.04 -14.03 -2.38
N ILE A 193 0.69 -14.08 -1.22
CA ILE A 193 2.13 -13.77 -1.08
C ILE A 193 2.98 -14.71 -1.96
N GLN A 194 2.73 -16.02 -1.92
CA GLN A 194 3.46 -16.99 -2.75
C GLN A 194 3.31 -16.71 -4.25
N ARG A 195 2.08 -16.44 -4.73
CA ARG A 195 1.82 -16.11 -6.14
C ARG A 195 2.49 -14.80 -6.55
N TRP A 196 2.44 -13.80 -5.68
CA TRP A 196 3.08 -12.51 -5.90
C TRP A 196 4.60 -12.65 -6.05
N GLN A 197 5.24 -13.39 -5.15
CA GLN A 197 6.67 -13.67 -5.19
C GLN A 197 7.05 -14.51 -6.42
N ALA A 198 6.25 -15.51 -6.78
CA ALA A 198 6.46 -16.29 -8.00
C ALA A 198 6.39 -15.45 -9.28
N ALA A 199 5.62 -14.35 -9.26
CA ALA A 199 5.56 -13.37 -10.35
C ALA A 199 6.67 -12.30 -10.28
N GLY A 200 7.59 -12.41 -9.33
CA GLY A 200 8.76 -11.55 -9.18
C GLY A 200 8.53 -10.28 -8.37
N GLY A 201 7.45 -10.19 -7.62
CA GLY A 201 7.23 -9.13 -6.64
C GLY A 201 7.79 -9.47 -5.26
N TYR A 202 7.71 -8.52 -4.34
CA TYR A 202 8.09 -8.70 -2.94
C TYR A 202 6.84 -8.79 -2.05
N GLY A 203 6.70 -9.85 -1.28
CA GLY A 203 5.51 -10.12 -0.47
C GLY A 203 5.78 -10.01 1.03
N ILE A 204 4.90 -9.30 1.74
CA ILE A 204 4.91 -9.19 3.20
C ILE A 204 3.61 -9.82 3.73
N LEU A 205 3.73 -10.97 4.39
CA LEU A 205 2.59 -11.61 5.05
C LEU A 205 2.26 -10.87 6.34
N TYR A 206 1.10 -10.22 6.39
CA TYR A 206 0.65 -9.46 7.55
C TYR A 206 -0.85 -9.67 7.80
N GLN A 207 -1.20 -9.97 9.04
CA GLN A 207 -2.57 -10.19 9.50
C GLN A 207 -2.86 -9.26 10.68
N ALA A 208 -3.71 -8.23 10.47
CA ALA A 208 -3.88 -7.12 11.39
C ALA A 208 -4.38 -7.50 12.79
N ASN A 209 -5.19 -8.56 12.91
CA ASN A 209 -5.70 -9.06 14.20
C ASN A 209 -4.69 -9.90 15.00
N ARG A 210 -3.47 -10.13 14.48
CA ARG A 210 -2.47 -11.00 15.11
C ARG A 210 -1.07 -10.43 15.12
N ASP A 211 -0.66 -9.79 14.01
CA ASP A 211 0.71 -9.36 13.80
C ASP A 211 0.89 -7.90 14.24
N SER A 212 2.05 -7.54 14.77
CA SER A 212 2.40 -6.14 15.00
C SER A 212 2.87 -5.45 13.73
N LEU A 213 2.78 -4.12 13.66
CA LEU A 213 3.29 -3.31 12.57
C LEU A 213 4.81 -3.43 12.36
N ASP A 214 5.56 -3.88 13.36
CA ASP A 214 7.01 -4.11 13.23
C ASP A 214 7.34 -5.18 12.19
N LYS A 215 6.42 -6.12 11.96
CA LYS A 215 6.55 -7.10 10.89
C LYS A 215 6.55 -6.45 9.49
N VAL A 216 5.68 -5.44 9.31
CA VAL A 216 5.63 -4.67 8.07
C VAL A 216 6.88 -3.80 7.93
N LYS A 217 7.29 -3.09 8.97
CA LYS A 217 8.50 -2.25 8.96
C LYS A 217 9.72 -3.06 8.57
N LYS A 218 9.95 -4.22 9.22
CA LYS A 218 11.05 -5.13 8.88
C LYS A 218 10.96 -5.66 7.44
N GLY A 219 9.75 -5.94 6.96
CA GLY A 219 9.55 -6.35 5.57
C GLY A 219 9.94 -5.26 4.57
N LEU A 220 9.56 -4.01 4.82
CA LEU A 220 9.92 -2.86 3.98
C LEU A 220 11.43 -2.57 4.04
N GLU A 221 12.05 -2.65 5.22
CA GLU A 221 13.50 -2.56 5.40
C GLU A 221 14.24 -3.63 4.60
N GLY A 222 13.79 -4.90 4.67
CA GLY A 222 14.37 -6.01 3.91
C GLY A 222 14.25 -5.81 2.40
N TYR A 223 13.15 -5.25 1.90
CA TYR A 223 13.06 -4.85 0.50
C TYR A 223 14.13 -3.82 0.13
N ALA A 224 14.27 -2.75 0.92
CA ALA A 224 15.26 -1.70 0.68
C ALA A 224 16.71 -2.21 0.71
N GLU A 225 17.01 -3.21 1.55
CA GLU A 225 18.33 -3.86 1.60
C GLU A 225 18.63 -4.62 0.30
N ILE A 226 17.65 -5.43 -0.19
CA ILE A 226 17.81 -6.18 -1.45
C ILE A 226 18.04 -5.24 -2.64
N GLN A 227 17.36 -4.09 -2.68
CA GLN A 227 17.52 -3.12 -3.78
C GLN A 227 18.88 -2.40 -3.75
N ARG A 228 19.49 -2.25 -2.57
CA ARG A 228 20.84 -1.65 -2.44
C ARG A 228 21.97 -2.57 -2.87
N ASP A 229 21.74 -3.89 -2.83
CA ASP A 229 22.72 -4.90 -3.16
C ASP A 229 22.71 -5.30 -4.65
N GLN A 230 21.82 -4.73 -5.46
CA GLN A 230 21.71 -4.93 -6.92
C GLN A 230 22.35 -3.78 -7.71
#